data_c2d8d64dc44d88b840757ecefe0412bb
#
_entry.id   c2d8d64dc44d88b840757ecefe0412bb
#
_cell.length_a   1.000
_cell.length_b   1.000
_cell.length_c   1.000
_cell.angle_alpha   90.00
_cell.angle_beta   90.00
_cell.angle_gamma   90.00
#
_symmetry.space_group_name_H-M   'P 1'
#
loop_
_entity.id
_entity.type
_entity.pdbx_description
1 polymer ?
#
loop_
_entity_poly.entity_id
_entity_poly.type
_entity_poly.pdbx_seq_one_letter_code
_entity_poly.pdbx_strand_id
1 'polypeptide(L)'
;MGMFNHVRCRYRLPDLEAQNFAFQTKSLPEQLLDDYEITEDGRLLHQAYDTRWEKNAAAPLGFYLHREDCRWEPVDFTGELEIHTSFGEPGRGGVWYSYLVEFDQGKVVGLQHGPGHGILLPSPPLSKASTTR
;
A
#
# COMPACT_ATOMS: atom_id res chain seq x y z
N MET A 1 7.50 -4.15 14.54
CA MET A 1 7.10 -4.20 13.12
C MET A 1 5.64 -3.92 12.99
N GLY A 2 5.29 -2.92 12.24
CA GLY A 2 3.89 -2.57 12.06
C GLY A 2 3.28 -3.30 10.89
N MET A 3 1.97 -3.49 10.95
CA MET A 3 1.20 -3.94 9.81
C MET A 3 0.69 -2.71 9.07
N PHE A 4 0.58 -2.82 7.77
CA PHE A 4 0.03 -1.73 6.97
C PHE A 4 -0.75 -2.30 5.80
N ASN A 5 -1.66 -1.50 5.30
CA ASN A 5 -2.47 -1.86 4.16
C ASN A 5 -1.76 -1.47 2.87
N HIS A 6 -2.06 -2.18 1.81
CA HIS A 6 -1.52 -1.87 0.49
C HIS A 6 -2.55 -1.07 -0.29
N VAL A 7 -2.07 -0.07 -1.02
CA VAL A 7 -2.93 0.80 -1.82
C VAL A 7 -2.39 0.86 -3.22
N ARG A 8 -3.23 0.53 -4.20
CA ARG A 8 -2.93 0.76 -5.60
C ARG A 8 -3.59 2.06 -6.02
N CYS A 9 -2.81 3.00 -6.51
CA CYS A 9 -3.35 4.30 -6.91
C CYS A 9 -3.42 4.40 -8.42
N ARG A 10 -4.64 4.41 -8.95
CA ARG A 10 -4.88 4.66 -10.36
C ARG A 10 -5.25 6.10 -10.63
N TYR A 11 -5.58 6.84 -9.58
CA TYR A 11 -5.80 8.26 -9.66
C TYR A 11 -4.50 8.93 -10.06
N ARG A 12 -4.57 9.90 -10.96
CA ARG A 12 -3.35 10.49 -11.53
C ARG A 12 -2.52 11.20 -10.47
N LEU A 13 -1.29 10.71 -10.30
CA LEU A 13 -0.33 11.30 -9.38
C LEU A 13 0.49 12.37 -10.10
N PRO A 14 0.99 13.38 -9.35
CA PRO A 14 1.84 14.39 -9.97
C PRO A 14 3.17 13.86 -10.50
N ASP A 15 3.64 12.74 -9.93
CA ASP A 15 4.89 12.13 -10.36
C ASP A 15 4.58 10.88 -11.18
N LEU A 16 4.77 10.95 -12.48
CA LEU A 16 4.41 9.86 -13.38
C LEU A 16 5.19 8.58 -13.09
N GLU A 17 6.41 8.71 -12.63
CA GLU A 17 7.24 7.55 -12.33
C GLU A 17 6.70 6.73 -11.17
N ALA A 18 5.91 7.35 -10.30
CA ALA A 18 5.34 6.66 -9.14
C ALA A 18 3.96 6.06 -9.43
N GLN A 19 3.41 6.28 -10.61
CA GLN A 19 2.01 5.94 -10.90
C GLN A 19 1.71 4.45 -10.75
N ASN A 20 2.68 3.61 -11.04
CA ASN A 20 2.47 2.15 -11.01
C ASN A 20 3.04 1.49 -9.77
N PHE A 21 3.50 2.26 -8.80
CA PHE A 21 4.05 1.70 -7.58
C PHE A 21 2.93 1.18 -6.69
N ALA A 22 3.26 0.17 -5.89
CA ALA A 22 2.39 -0.29 -4.82
C ALA A 22 2.70 0.56 -3.59
N PHE A 23 1.68 1.19 -3.05
CA PHE A 23 1.82 2.06 -1.89
C PHE A 23 1.39 1.35 -0.62
N GLN A 24 1.82 1.88 0.50
CA GLN A 24 1.46 1.39 1.82
C GLN A 24 0.80 2.52 2.60
N THR A 25 -0.09 2.16 3.51
CA THR A 25 -0.72 3.15 4.37
C THR A 25 -1.04 2.55 5.72
N LYS A 26 -0.97 3.38 6.76
CA LYS A 26 -1.43 3.03 8.11
C LYS A 26 -2.59 3.89 8.54
N SER A 27 -3.09 4.72 7.64
CA SER A 27 -4.09 5.74 7.99
C SER A 27 -5.51 5.19 8.09
N LEU A 28 -5.75 3.98 7.59
CA LEU A 28 -7.08 3.39 7.62
C LEU A 28 -7.33 2.70 8.95
N PRO A 29 -8.60 2.65 9.40
CA PRO A 29 -8.91 2.12 10.73
C PRO A 29 -8.50 0.68 10.94
N GLU A 30 -8.62 -0.14 9.90
CA GLU A 30 -8.28 -1.55 10.00
C GLU A 30 -6.97 -1.82 9.31
N GLN A 31 -5.99 -2.28 10.07
CA GLN A 31 -4.65 -2.54 9.54
C GLN A 31 -4.42 -4.05 9.51
N LEU A 32 -5.14 -4.70 8.60
CA LEU A 32 -5.14 -6.15 8.51
C LEU A 32 -4.42 -6.66 7.25
N LEU A 33 -3.52 -5.86 6.70
CA LEU A 33 -2.79 -6.19 5.47
C LEU A 33 -3.74 -6.34 4.27
N ASP A 34 -4.79 -5.54 4.28
CA ASP A 34 -5.78 -5.56 3.21
C ASP A 34 -5.33 -4.75 2.01
N ASP A 35 -5.96 -5.01 0.88
CA ASP A 35 -5.69 -4.30 -0.35
C ASP A 35 -6.78 -3.27 -0.62
N TYR A 36 -6.32 -2.08 -1.01
CA TYR A 36 -7.19 -0.96 -1.36
C TYR A 36 -6.79 -0.46 -2.74
N GLU A 37 -7.71 0.21 -3.39
CA GLU A 37 -7.45 0.85 -4.67
C GLU A 37 -8.10 2.22 -4.69
N ILE A 38 -7.35 3.20 -5.21
CA ILE A 38 -7.93 4.50 -5.55
C ILE A 38 -8.12 4.48 -7.05
N THR A 39 -9.36 4.55 -7.51
CA THR A 39 -9.68 4.40 -8.93
C THR A 39 -9.27 5.65 -9.71
N GLU A 40 -9.31 5.56 -11.03
CA GLU A 40 -8.97 6.70 -11.89
C GLU A 40 -9.88 7.89 -11.64
N ASP A 41 -11.14 7.64 -11.32
CA ASP A 41 -12.08 8.72 -11.03
C ASP A 41 -12.09 9.13 -9.56
N GLY A 42 -11.15 8.62 -8.77
CA GLY A 42 -10.92 9.09 -7.42
C GLY A 42 -11.79 8.44 -6.35
N ARG A 43 -12.16 7.19 -6.52
CA ARG A 43 -12.94 6.47 -5.52
C ARG A 43 -12.05 5.50 -4.76
N LEU A 44 -12.27 5.40 -3.45
CA LEU A 44 -11.56 4.46 -2.61
C LEU A 44 -12.33 3.14 -2.55
N LEU A 45 -11.66 2.07 -2.93
CA LEU A 45 -12.22 0.73 -2.91
C LEU A 45 -11.39 -0.17 -2.00
N HIS A 46 -12.06 -1.12 -1.38
CA HIS A 46 -11.44 -2.13 -0.53
C HIS A 46 -11.73 -3.50 -1.13
N GLN A 47 -10.71 -4.33 -1.21
CA GLN A 47 -10.92 -5.70 -1.68
C GLN A 47 -11.55 -6.52 -0.56
N ALA A 48 -12.77 -6.94 -0.80
CA ALA A 48 -13.50 -7.78 0.14
C ALA A 48 -13.53 -9.21 -0.38
N TYR A 49 -13.66 -10.15 0.53
CA TYR A 49 -13.72 -11.57 0.17
C TYR A 49 -14.36 -12.33 1.31
N ASP A 50 -14.90 -13.49 0.97
CA ASP A 50 -15.36 -14.45 1.95
C ASP A 50 -14.25 -15.44 2.21
N THR A 51 -14.26 -16.05 3.39
CA THR A 51 -13.26 -17.04 3.74
C THR A 51 -13.92 -18.39 3.91
N ARG A 52 -13.23 -19.43 3.51
CA ARG A 52 -13.69 -20.79 3.67
C ARG A 52 -12.54 -21.66 4.15
N TRP A 53 -12.78 -22.41 5.19
CA TRP A 53 -11.83 -23.36 5.72
C TRP A 53 -12.04 -24.72 5.06
N GLU A 54 -10.97 -25.31 4.59
CA GLU A 54 -11.02 -26.64 4.01
C GLU A 54 -10.13 -27.57 4.83
N LYS A 55 -10.69 -28.64 5.32
CA LYS A 55 -9.94 -29.65 6.04
C LYS A 55 -9.01 -30.39 5.08
N ASN A 56 -7.74 -30.48 5.45
CA ASN A 56 -6.77 -31.19 4.61
C ASN A 56 -5.63 -31.68 5.49
N ALA A 57 -5.48 -32.99 5.58
CA ALA A 57 -4.46 -33.60 6.43
C ALA A 57 -3.04 -33.24 6.00
N ALA A 58 -2.84 -32.88 4.73
CA ALA A 58 -1.53 -32.49 4.23
C ALA A 58 -1.18 -31.06 4.58
N ALA A 59 -2.12 -30.25 5.07
CA ALA A 59 -1.85 -28.88 5.44
C ALA A 59 -1.12 -28.82 6.79
N PRO A 60 -0.24 -27.82 6.97
CA PRO A 60 0.54 -27.73 8.23
C PRO A 60 -0.31 -27.68 9.49
N LEU A 61 -1.48 -27.04 9.44
CA LEU A 61 -2.37 -26.90 10.59
C LEU A 61 -3.61 -27.76 10.45
N GLY A 62 -3.66 -28.67 9.48
CA GLY A 62 -4.78 -29.56 9.28
C GLY A 62 -5.90 -28.97 8.42
N PHE A 63 -5.75 -27.74 7.93
CA PHE A 63 -6.74 -27.10 7.06
C PHE A 63 -6.10 -25.98 6.27
N TYR A 64 -6.74 -25.62 5.17
CA TYR A 64 -6.38 -24.46 4.37
C TYR A 64 -7.47 -23.42 4.47
N LEU A 65 -7.05 -22.14 4.39
CA LEU A 65 -7.96 -21.02 4.31
C LEU A 65 -8.07 -20.57 2.85
N HIS A 66 -9.28 -20.54 2.34
CA HIS A 66 -9.55 -20.11 0.99
C HIS A 66 -10.25 -18.75 1.02
N ARG A 67 -9.84 -17.86 0.10
CA ARG A 67 -10.54 -16.60 -0.14
C ARG A 67 -11.44 -16.81 -1.34
N GLU A 68 -12.71 -16.50 -1.16
CA GLU A 68 -13.73 -16.69 -2.19
C GLU A 68 -14.49 -15.40 -2.43
N ASP A 69 -15.03 -15.26 -3.63
CA ASP A 69 -15.84 -14.10 -4.01
C ASP A 69 -15.10 -12.79 -3.79
N CYS A 70 -13.84 -12.74 -4.24
CA CYS A 70 -13.07 -11.51 -4.14
C CYS A 70 -13.74 -10.43 -4.97
N ARG A 71 -13.98 -9.28 -4.35
CA ARG A 71 -14.69 -8.18 -4.98
C ARG A 71 -14.18 -6.86 -4.42
N TRP A 72 -14.36 -5.81 -5.18
CA TRP A 72 -13.99 -4.47 -4.75
C TRP A 72 -15.24 -3.74 -4.29
N GLU A 73 -15.19 -3.21 -3.08
CA GLU A 73 -16.31 -2.52 -2.48
C GLU A 73 -15.94 -1.08 -2.14
N PRO A 74 -16.86 -0.13 -2.34
CA PRO A 74 -16.57 1.27 -1.99
C PRO A 74 -16.38 1.43 -0.48
N VAL A 75 -15.46 2.33 -0.12
CA VAL A 75 -15.19 2.67 1.27
C VAL A 75 -15.64 4.10 1.50
N ASP A 76 -16.51 4.28 2.47
CA ASP A 76 -17.00 5.60 2.84
C ASP A 76 -16.04 6.20 3.87
N PHE A 77 -14.95 6.75 3.35
CA PHE A 77 -13.90 7.33 4.17
C PHE A 77 -13.85 8.83 3.94
N THR A 78 -13.86 9.59 5.02
CA THR A 78 -13.69 11.04 4.98
C THR A 78 -12.48 11.37 5.82
N GLY A 79 -11.52 12.06 5.23
CA GLY A 79 -10.30 12.42 5.91
C GLY A 79 -9.11 12.33 4.99
N GLU A 80 -7.94 12.38 5.59
CA GLU A 80 -6.69 12.41 4.87
C GLU A 80 -6.04 11.03 4.94
N LEU A 81 -5.68 10.51 3.78
CA LEU A 81 -5.01 9.22 3.67
C LEU A 81 -3.59 9.45 3.22
N GLU A 82 -2.64 9.03 4.03
CA GLU A 82 -1.24 9.09 3.63
C GLU A 82 -0.85 7.77 2.98
N ILE A 83 -0.35 7.85 1.74
CA ILE A 83 0.19 6.68 1.06
C ILE A 83 1.66 6.94 0.75
N HIS A 84 2.48 5.91 0.90
CA HIS A 84 3.92 6.08 0.73
C HIS A 84 4.55 4.80 0.20
N THR A 85 5.69 4.99 -0.44
CA THR A 85 6.53 3.90 -0.88
C THR A 85 7.93 4.42 -1.12
N SER A 86 8.90 3.53 -1.20
CA SER A 86 10.24 3.89 -1.61
C SER A 86 10.62 3.07 -2.82
N PHE A 87 11.39 3.67 -3.69
CA PHE A 87 11.87 3.00 -4.90
C PHE A 87 13.33 3.31 -5.11
N GLY A 88 14.11 2.28 -5.42
CA GLY A 88 15.52 2.45 -5.71
C GLY A 88 16.14 1.14 -6.14
N GLU A 89 17.36 1.23 -6.64
CA GLU A 89 18.10 0.04 -7.04
C GLU A 89 18.82 -0.53 -5.84
N PRO A 90 18.94 -1.86 -5.76
CA PRO A 90 19.68 -2.49 -4.66
C PRO A 90 21.10 -1.91 -4.56
N GLY A 91 21.49 -1.51 -3.36
CA GLY A 91 22.81 -0.97 -3.10
C GLY A 91 23.02 0.47 -3.50
N ARG A 92 21.98 1.14 -4.02
CA ARG A 92 22.10 2.51 -4.51
C ARG A 92 21.21 3.52 -3.81
N GLY A 93 20.51 3.06 -2.76
CA GLY A 93 19.56 3.92 -2.11
C GLY A 93 18.30 4.07 -2.94
N GLY A 94 17.49 5.02 -2.61
CA GLY A 94 16.22 5.21 -3.30
C GLY A 94 15.62 6.57 -3.03
N VAL A 95 14.38 6.73 -3.49
CA VAL A 95 13.61 7.95 -3.32
C VAL A 95 12.34 7.60 -2.58
N TRP A 96 11.97 8.46 -1.64
CA TRP A 96 10.75 8.31 -0.86
C TRP A 96 9.62 9.04 -1.56
N TYR A 97 8.55 8.32 -1.86
CA TYR A 97 7.35 8.91 -2.44
C TYR A 97 6.25 8.89 -1.40
N SER A 98 5.67 10.04 -1.14
CA SER A 98 4.61 10.17 -0.14
C SER A 98 3.57 11.14 -0.65
N TYR A 99 2.31 10.79 -0.49
CA TYR A 99 1.19 11.62 -0.93
C TYR A 99 0.14 11.65 0.15
N LEU A 100 -0.47 12.81 0.32
CA LEU A 100 -1.65 12.95 1.16
C LEU A 100 -2.84 13.11 0.25
N VAL A 101 -3.76 12.17 0.34
CA VAL A 101 -4.96 12.14 -0.47
C VAL A 101 -6.14 12.44 0.43
N GLU A 102 -6.84 13.51 0.14
CA GLU A 102 -7.99 13.90 0.92
C GLU A 102 -9.26 13.34 0.31
N PHE A 103 -10.06 12.67 1.13
CA PHE A 103 -11.31 12.05 0.72
C PHE A 103 -12.49 12.70 1.39
N ASP A 104 -13.61 12.76 0.68
CA ASP A 104 -14.90 13.11 1.23
C ASP A 104 -15.87 12.02 0.79
N GLN A 105 -16.37 11.24 1.77
CA GLN A 105 -17.27 10.12 1.52
C GLN A 105 -16.74 9.17 0.45
N GLY A 106 -15.46 8.84 0.57
CA GLY A 106 -14.83 7.87 -0.33
C GLY A 106 -14.41 8.41 -1.67
N LYS A 107 -14.49 9.73 -1.88
CA LYS A 107 -14.09 10.34 -3.12
C LYS A 107 -12.95 11.33 -2.91
N VAL A 108 -11.97 11.30 -3.81
CA VAL A 108 -10.83 12.21 -3.71
C VAL A 108 -11.29 13.64 -3.96
N VAL A 109 -10.95 14.53 -3.03
CA VAL A 109 -11.21 15.96 -3.17
C VAL A 109 -9.92 16.77 -3.13
N GLY A 110 -8.78 16.15 -2.84
CA GLY A 110 -7.51 16.83 -2.83
C GLY A 110 -6.36 15.84 -2.86
N LEU A 111 -5.24 16.28 -3.39
CA LEU A 111 -4.02 15.47 -3.46
C LEU A 111 -2.82 16.40 -3.36
N GLN A 112 -1.89 16.06 -2.48
CA GLN A 112 -0.65 16.82 -2.34
C GLN A 112 0.48 15.90 -1.92
N HIS A 113 1.70 16.37 -2.04
CA HIS A 113 2.86 15.61 -1.57
C HIS A 113 2.79 15.49 -0.05
N GLY A 114 3.14 14.32 0.43
CA GLY A 114 3.13 14.04 1.85
C GLY A 114 4.49 14.30 2.50
N PRO A 115 4.60 13.99 3.79
CA PRO A 115 5.83 14.20 4.54
C PRO A 115 7.00 13.42 3.95
N GLY A 116 8.14 14.08 3.82
CA GLY A 116 9.36 13.44 3.34
C GLY A 116 9.40 13.11 1.86
N HIS A 117 8.39 13.54 1.10
CA HIS A 117 8.35 13.25 -0.34
C HIS A 117 9.61 13.75 -1.04
N GLY A 118 10.21 12.90 -1.87
CA GLY A 118 11.39 13.27 -2.63
C GLY A 118 12.70 13.17 -1.88
N ILE A 119 12.67 12.74 -0.63
CA ILE A 119 13.91 12.57 0.12
C ILE A 119 14.69 11.39 -0.46
N LEU A 120 15.98 11.63 -0.67
CA LEU A 120 16.86 10.56 -1.11
C LEU A 120 17.24 9.69 0.08
N LEU A 121 16.99 8.40 -0.07
CA LEU A 121 17.32 7.45 0.98
C LEU A 121 18.76 6.98 0.79
N PRO A 122 19.51 6.81 1.88
CA PRO A 122 20.87 6.33 1.75
C PRO A 122 20.91 4.89 1.26
N SER A 123 22.02 4.54 0.62
CA SER A 123 22.25 3.15 0.28
C SER A 123 22.25 2.34 1.57
N PRO A 124 21.66 1.13 1.56
CA PRO A 124 21.73 0.29 2.76
C PRO A 124 23.19 0.01 3.08
N PRO A 125 23.54 0.00 4.38
CA PRO A 125 24.90 -0.38 4.74
C PRO A 125 25.08 -1.84 4.35
N LEU A 126 25.90 -2.05 3.45
CA LEU A 126 26.12 -3.39 3.05
C LEU A 126 26.94 -4.04 4.06
N SER A 127 26.62 -3.95 4.24
CA SER A 127 27.25 -4.20 4.70
C SER A 127 28.25 -3.90 4.61
N LYS A 128 28.27 -3.32 5.11
CA LYS A 128 29.17 -2.89 5.11
C LYS A 128 29.87 -3.65 5.32
N ALA A 129 29.85 -4.12 5.35
CA ALA A 129 30.38 -4.80 5.44
C ALA A 129 30.72 -5.09 4.59
N SER A 130 30.80 -5.00 4.32
CA SER A 130 31.22 -5.14 3.69
C SER A 130 31.80 -4.83 3.31
N THR A 131 32.02 -4.61 3.61
CA THR A 131 32.53 -4.32 3.38
C THR A 131 33.19 -4.38 3.38
N THR A 132 33.48 -4.47 3.48
CA THR A 132 33.99 -4.48 3.54
C THR A 132 34.47 -4.53 3.42
N ARG A 133 34.60 -4.61 3.45
CA ARG A 133 34.80 -4.41 3.44
C ARG A 133 35.44 -4.51 3.45
#